data_bc88169737a068af735fccc0bb85db19
#
_entry.id   bc88169737a068af735fccc0bb85db19
#
_cell.length_a   1.000
_cell.length_b   1.000
_cell.length_c   1.000
_cell.angle_alpha   90.00
_cell.angle_beta   90.00
_cell.angle_gamma   90.00
#
_symmetry.space_group_name_H-M   'P 1'
#
loop_
_entity.id
_entity.type
_entity.pdbx_description
1 polymer ?
#
loop_
_entity_poly.entity_id
_entity_poly.type
_entity_poly.pdbx_seq_one_letter_code
_entity_poly.pdbx_strand_id
1 'polypeptide(L)'
;MYNVSGSSKPTRPILLLLLAMIAGFANAEGRATDVASGQYELQSGALMRSYLLHVPKQLTQPAPLVIVMHGYTGSADSIMSYSGMNEVADEEGFVVVYPQGTVDQQGNAFFNVGYEFHSDSSVDDLQFIRDLVAHLQGQLALNPDKVFATGMSNGADMSYMLACQASDLIRAAAPIAGIMMKETFETCSPSRPLPIFEVHGTKDEVSLFTGDMENSGGWGPYLDLPATIALWVALNELTLTQSSKLPNNAANDGSHIIFDRYWSASHNNEVWFYKVIEGGHHWPGVRLDWWRNPLAWWYFRNANQDVDTSRMVWSFFETMSD
;
A
#
# COMPACT_ATOMS: atom_id res chain seq x y z
N MET A 1 27.10 -53.82 -86.83
CA MET A 1 27.82 -52.58 -87.22
C MET A 1 27.51 -51.55 -86.16
N TYR A 2 28.59 -50.96 -85.73
CA TYR A 2 28.70 -49.81 -84.82
C TYR A 2 28.58 -50.03 -83.32
N ASN A 3 29.65 -50.04 -82.72
CA ASN A 3 30.13 -49.87 -81.36
C ASN A 3 29.89 -48.40 -80.89
N VAL A 4 29.40 -48.13 -79.71
CA VAL A 4 29.73 -46.90 -78.97
C VAL A 4 29.84 -47.19 -77.45
N SER A 5 30.99 -47.01 -76.97
CA SER A 5 31.46 -47.05 -75.58
C SER A 5 30.82 -45.91 -74.80
N GLY A 6 30.30 -46.14 -73.62
CA GLY A 6 29.83 -45.11 -72.66
C GLY A 6 30.50 -45.32 -71.33
N SER A 7 31.34 -44.38 -70.97
CA SER A 7 32.11 -44.32 -69.74
C SER A 7 31.27 -44.06 -68.46
N SER A 8 31.42 -44.93 -67.52
CA SER A 8 30.85 -44.75 -66.17
C SER A 8 31.66 -43.76 -65.37
N LYS A 9 31.00 -42.67 -64.88
CA LYS A 9 31.54 -41.78 -63.86
C LYS A 9 31.18 -42.28 -62.46
N PRO A 10 32.08 -42.21 -61.50
CA PRO A 10 31.80 -42.63 -60.14
C PRO A 10 30.95 -41.58 -59.39
N THR A 11 29.86 -42.04 -58.78
CA THR A 11 29.04 -41.28 -57.87
C THR A 11 29.75 -41.11 -56.54
N ARG A 12 29.98 -39.85 -56.15
CA ARG A 12 30.45 -39.47 -54.80
C ARG A 12 29.29 -39.52 -53.83
N PRO A 13 29.42 -40.05 -52.60
CA PRO A 13 28.39 -39.95 -51.60
C PRO A 13 28.32 -38.54 -51.02
N ILE A 14 27.13 -37.96 -51.01
CA ILE A 14 26.81 -36.70 -50.31
C ILE A 14 26.74 -37.03 -48.84
N LEU A 15 27.74 -36.51 -48.09
CA LEU A 15 27.76 -36.55 -46.64
C LEU A 15 26.79 -35.47 -46.13
N LEU A 16 25.55 -35.85 -45.67
CA LEU A 16 24.64 -34.95 -44.97
C LEU A 16 25.22 -34.66 -43.59
N LEU A 17 25.73 -33.46 -43.42
CA LEU A 17 26.00 -32.90 -42.09
C LEU A 17 24.63 -32.50 -41.45
N LEU A 18 24.17 -33.32 -40.49
CA LEU A 18 23.13 -32.88 -39.55
C LEU A 18 23.77 -31.84 -38.57
N LEU A 19 23.51 -30.54 -38.79
CA LEU A 19 23.70 -29.54 -37.75
C LEU A 19 22.63 -29.73 -36.70
N ALA A 20 22.96 -30.32 -35.57
CA ALA A 20 22.14 -30.28 -34.38
C ALA A 20 22.17 -28.82 -33.83
N MET A 21 21.09 -28.07 -34.07
CA MET A 21 20.83 -26.83 -33.32
C MET A 21 20.56 -27.20 -31.87
N ILE A 22 21.56 -27.07 -31.03
CA ILE A 22 21.37 -27.00 -29.59
C ILE A 22 20.72 -25.63 -29.32
N ALA A 23 19.40 -25.60 -29.20
CA ALA A 23 18.69 -24.47 -28.61
C ALA A 23 19.16 -24.39 -27.15
N GLY A 24 20.13 -23.52 -26.88
CA GLY A 24 20.46 -23.13 -25.53
C GLY A 24 19.24 -22.46 -24.92
N PHE A 25 18.57 -23.14 -24.01
CA PHE A 25 17.71 -22.49 -23.05
C PHE A 25 18.61 -21.62 -22.20
N ALA A 26 18.72 -20.34 -22.55
CA ALA A 26 19.24 -19.34 -21.67
C ALA A 26 18.28 -19.33 -20.45
N ASN A 27 18.72 -19.91 -19.36
CA ASN A 27 18.13 -19.62 -18.06
C ASN A 27 18.18 -18.10 -17.93
N ALA A 28 17.03 -17.47 -17.92
CA ALA A 28 16.88 -16.11 -17.42
C ALA A 28 17.14 -16.18 -15.91
N GLU A 29 18.42 -16.32 -15.53
CA GLU A 29 18.85 -15.96 -14.20
C GLU A 29 18.48 -14.49 -14.04
N GLY A 30 17.55 -14.23 -13.10
CA GLY A 30 17.01 -12.90 -12.85
C GLY A 30 18.17 -11.93 -12.67
N ARG A 31 18.26 -10.95 -13.56
CA ARG A 31 19.07 -9.77 -13.31
C ARG A 31 18.53 -9.20 -12.00
N ALA A 32 19.28 -9.39 -10.91
CA ALA A 32 19.19 -8.52 -9.76
C ALA A 32 19.45 -7.12 -10.31
N THR A 33 18.39 -6.33 -10.44
CA THR A 33 18.54 -4.94 -10.86
C THR A 33 19.18 -4.21 -9.70
N ASP A 34 20.26 -3.45 -9.96
CA ASP A 34 20.96 -2.60 -8.99
C ASP A 34 20.11 -1.37 -8.59
N VAL A 35 18.79 -1.52 -8.43
CA VAL A 35 17.92 -0.45 -7.96
C VAL A 35 18.14 -0.30 -6.47
N ALA A 36 18.77 0.80 -6.08
CA ALA A 36 19.09 1.13 -4.70
C ALA A 36 17.95 1.91 -4.02
N SER A 37 18.01 2.03 -2.70
CA SER A 37 17.20 3.02 -1.98
C SER A 37 17.54 4.43 -2.45
N GLY A 38 16.51 5.29 -2.62
CA GLY A 38 16.71 6.66 -3.12
C GLY A 38 15.45 7.35 -3.57
N GLN A 39 15.62 8.54 -4.10
CA GLN A 39 14.56 9.33 -4.72
C GLN A 39 14.57 9.11 -6.23
N TYR A 40 13.36 8.95 -6.79
CA TYR A 40 13.14 8.66 -8.20
C TYR A 40 11.97 9.46 -8.75
N GLU A 41 11.87 9.51 -10.06
CA GLU A 41 10.77 10.12 -10.79
C GLU A 41 10.17 9.13 -11.78
N LEU A 42 8.87 9.27 -12.03
CA LEU A 42 8.09 8.46 -12.97
C LEU A 42 7.10 9.35 -13.73
N GLN A 43 7.05 9.19 -15.04
CA GLN A 43 5.99 9.79 -15.85
C GLN A 43 4.68 9.00 -15.64
N SER A 44 3.64 9.66 -15.14
CA SER A 44 2.30 9.11 -15.03
C SER A 44 1.28 10.07 -15.64
N GLY A 45 0.63 9.64 -16.70
CA GLY A 45 -0.18 10.52 -17.52
C GLY A 45 0.62 11.72 -18.02
N ALA A 46 0.11 12.94 -17.78
CA ALA A 46 0.77 14.19 -18.18
C ALA A 46 1.77 14.72 -17.13
N LEU A 47 1.87 14.09 -15.95
CA LEU A 47 2.65 14.59 -14.83
C LEU A 47 3.93 13.78 -14.62
N MET A 48 5.03 14.47 -14.29
CA MET A 48 6.19 13.85 -13.69
C MET A 48 5.94 13.73 -12.18
N ARG A 49 5.91 12.50 -11.68
CA ARG A 49 5.66 12.18 -10.28
C ARG A 49 6.94 11.69 -9.62
N SER A 50 7.14 12.02 -8.37
CA SER A 50 8.30 11.53 -7.60
C SER A 50 7.89 10.54 -6.52
N TYR A 51 8.86 9.73 -6.09
CA TYR A 51 8.70 8.80 -4.98
C TYR A 51 10.05 8.53 -4.30
N LEU A 52 10.00 8.11 -3.04
CA LEU A 52 11.15 7.53 -2.36
C LEU A 52 11.00 6.01 -2.34
N LEU A 53 12.12 5.33 -2.50
CA LEU A 53 12.18 3.87 -2.48
C LEU A 53 13.16 3.43 -1.39
N HIS A 54 12.76 2.45 -0.61
CA HIS A 54 13.63 1.72 0.31
C HIS A 54 13.69 0.26 -0.08
N VAL A 55 14.91 -0.20 -0.38
CA VAL A 55 15.20 -1.59 -0.75
C VAL A 55 16.13 -2.16 0.32
N PRO A 56 15.66 -3.10 1.15
CA PRO A 56 16.50 -3.77 2.12
C PRO A 56 17.69 -4.47 1.49
N LYS A 57 18.81 -4.55 2.22
CA LYS A 57 20.02 -5.24 1.73
C LYS A 57 19.82 -6.76 1.59
N GLN A 58 18.88 -7.30 2.36
CA GLN A 58 18.54 -8.72 2.34
C GLN A 58 17.06 -8.84 1.96
N LEU A 59 16.80 -9.28 0.74
CA LEU A 59 15.45 -9.54 0.22
C LEU A 59 15.28 -11.00 -0.12
N THR A 60 14.19 -11.59 0.33
CA THR A 60 13.69 -12.87 -0.21
C THR A 60 12.91 -12.56 -1.48
N GLN A 61 13.34 -13.10 -2.61
CA GLN A 61 12.68 -12.86 -3.90
C GLN A 61 11.73 -14.02 -4.27
N PRO A 62 10.58 -13.72 -4.88
CA PRO A 62 10.05 -12.38 -5.17
C PRO A 62 9.57 -11.67 -3.89
N ALA A 63 9.99 -10.40 -3.71
CA ALA A 63 9.76 -9.64 -2.50
C ALA A 63 8.35 -9.00 -2.48
N PRO A 64 7.72 -8.87 -1.31
CA PRO A 64 6.53 -8.03 -1.15
C PRO A 64 6.84 -6.55 -1.37
N LEU A 65 5.81 -5.77 -1.76
CA LEU A 65 5.85 -4.31 -1.88
C LEU A 65 4.83 -3.68 -0.93
N VAL A 66 5.28 -2.73 -0.10
CA VAL A 66 4.42 -1.91 0.74
C VAL A 66 4.45 -0.46 0.24
N ILE A 67 3.29 0.08 -0.09
CA ILE A 67 3.10 1.48 -0.48
C ILE A 67 2.69 2.24 0.78
N VAL A 68 3.46 3.26 1.16
CA VAL A 68 3.21 4.07 2.36
C VAL A 68 2.97 5.52 1.97
N MET A 69 1.75 6.03 2.18
CA MET A 69 1.30 7.32 1.68
C MET A 69 1.18 8.35 2.81
N HIS A 70 1.66 9.58 2.54
CA HIS A 70 1.64 10.68 3.49
C HIS A 70 0.25 11.32 3.63
N GLY A 71 0.03 12.04 4.73
CA GLY A 71 -1.16 12.85 4.95
C GLY A 71 -1.17 14.16 4.15
N TYR A 72 -2.29 14.88 4.17
CA TYR A 72 -2.41 16.22 3.59
C TYR A 72 -1.35 17.15 4.16
N THR A 73 -0.73 17.98 3.36
CA THR A 73 0.42 18.84 3.67
C THR A 73 1.74 18.10 3.95
N GLY A 74 1.73 16.78 3.95
CA GLY A 74 2.91 15.94 4.20
C GLY A 74 3.82 15.77 3.00
N SER A 75 4.77 14.87 3.12
CA SER A 75 5.67 14.48 2.03
C SER A 75 6.08 13.01 2.15
N ALA A 76 6.62 12.45 1.07
CA ALA A 76 7.21 11.11 1.07
C ALA A 76 8.32 10.97 2.14
N ASP A 77 9.17 11.99 2.28
CA ASP A 77 10.23 12.01 3.30
C ASP A 77 9.67 12.06 4.72
N SER A 78 8.63 12.87 4.94
CA SER A 78 8.02 12.99 6.27
C SER A 78 7.37 11.69 6.72
N ILE A 79 6.62 10.99 5.86
CA ILE A 79 5.97 9.72 6.23
C ILE A 79 6.98 8.58 6.32
N MET A 80 8.04 8.56 5.51
CA MET A 80 9.14 7.61 5.62
C MET A 80 9.79 7.69 7.00
N SER A 81 10.13 8.92 7.43
CA SER A 81 10.74 9.15 8.74
C SER A 81 9.76 8.94 9.90
N TYR A 82 8.47 9.24 9.69
CA TYR A 82 7.44 9.17 10.72
C TYR A 82 6.98 7.74 10.99
N SER A 83 6.72 6.96 9.93
CA SER A 83 6.18 5.62 10.10
C SER A 83 7.19 4.60 10.64
N GLY A 84 8.51 4.80 10.42
CA GLY A 84 9.53 3.79 10.76
C GLY A 84 9.39 2.49 9.96
N MET A 85 8.73 2.53 8.80
CA MET A 85 8.47 1.32 8.00
C MET A 85 9.75 0.75 7.37
N ASN A 86 10.81 1.59 7.20
CA ASN A 86 12.09 1.10 6.69
C ASN A 86 12.75 0.11 7.64
N GLU A 87 12.67 0.35 8.95
CA GLU A 87 13.22 -0.53 9.97
C GLU A 87 12.52 -1.89 9.97
N VAL A 88 11.20 -1.89 9.81
CA VAL A 88 10.41 -3.12 9.68
C VAL A 88 10.76 -3.84 8.39
N ALA A 89 10.93 -3.11 7.28
CA ALA A 89 11.29 -3.67 5.99
C ALA A 89 12.68 -4.33 6.00
N ASP A 90 13.66 -3.70 6.68
CA ASP A 90 15.01 -4.25 6.82
C ASP A 90 15.05 -5.55 7.65
N GLU A 91 14.13 -5.69 8.60
CA GLU A 91 14.01 -6.90 9.43
C GLU A 91 13.24 -8.02 8.72
N GLU A 92 12.18 -7.68 8.00
CA GLU A 92 11.20 -8.64 7.46
C GLU A 92 11.39 -8.94 5.95
N GLY A 93 12.19 -8.14 5.24
CA GLY A 93 12.60 -8.41 3.86
C GLY A 93 11.56 -8.05 2.79
N PHE A 94 10.92 -6.88 2.88
CA PHE A 94 10.02 -6.34 1.87
C PHE A 94 10.49 -4.96 1.36
N VAL A 95 10.07 -4.59 0.17
CA VAL A 95 10.37 -3.27 -0.41
C VAL A 95 9.32 -2.26 0.03
N VAL A 96 9.74 -1.04 0.35
CA VAL A 96 8.83 0.07 0.67
C VAL A 96 8.94 1.16 -0.37
N VAL A 97 7.80 1.66 -0.83
CA VAL A 97 7.74 2.84 -1.69
C VAL A 97 6.87 3.91 -1.04
N TYR A 98 7.35 5.15 -1.09
CA TYR A 98 6.70 6.34 -0.57
C TYR A 98 6.38 7.29 -1.73
N PRO A 99 5.19 7.18 -2.34
CA PRO A 99 4.82 8.10 -3.41
C PRO A 99 4.64 9.51 -2.86
N GLN A 100 5.03 10.52 -3.67
CA GLN A 100 4.79 11.92 -3.37
C GLN A 100 3.50 12.37 -4.04
N GLY A 101 2.56 12.86 -3.25
CA GLY A 101 1.35 13.52 -3.71
C GLY A 101 1.68 14.80 -4.50
N THR A 102 0.75 15.23 -5.37
CA THR A 102 0.86 16.53 -6.04
C THR A 102 0.61 17.67 -5.06
N VAL A 103 0.81 18.90 -5.50
CA VAL A 103 0.49 20.07 -4.69
C VAL A 103 -0.78 20.75 -5.19
N ASP A 104 -1.61 21.22 -4.27
CA ASP A 104 -2.79 22.03 -4.57
C ASP A 104 -2.43 23.50 -4.85
N GLN A 105 -3.44 24.31 -5.08
CA GLN A 105 -3.26 25.76 -5.35
C GLN A 105 -2.68 26.53 -4.16
N GLN A 106 -2.77 25.97 -2.94
CA GLN A 106 -2.21 26.54 -1.72
C GLN A 106 -0.77 26.06 -1.45
N GLY A 107 -0.27 25.14 -2.29
CA GLY A 107 1.08 24.57 -2.16
C GLY A 107 1.14 23.37 -1.20
N ASN A 108 -0.01 22.80 -0.81
CA ASN A 108 -0.09 21.63 0.05
C ASN A 108 -0.04 20.35 -0.77
N ALA A 109 0.81 19.42 -0.37
CA ALA A 109 0.85 18.11 -1.02
C ALA A 109 -0.32 17.23 -0.58
N PHE A 110 -0.89 16.48 -1.54
CA PHE A 110 -2.07 15.65 -1.33
C PHE A 110 -2.18 14.51 -2.33
N PHE A 111 -2.96 13.48 -1.97
CA PHE A 111 -3.53 12.52 -2.90
C PHE A 111 -5.00 12.91 -3.14
N ASN A 112 -5.43 12.87 -4.40
CA ASN A 112 -6.79 13.25 -4.77
C ASN A 112 -7.76 12.11 -4.42
N VAL A 113 -8.43 12.25 -3.29
CA VAL A 113 -9.39 11.29 -2.75
C VAL A 113 -10.83 11.80 -2.77
N GLY A 114 -11.07 12.90 -3.49
CA GLY A 114 -12.39 13.52 -3.62
C GLY A 114 -12.75 14.48 -2.50
N TYR A 115 -11.76 15.14 -1.88
CA TYR A 115 -12.05 16.25 -0.97
C TYR A 115 -12.78 17.38 -1.69
N GLU A 116 -13.76 18.00 -1.02
CA GLU A 116 -14.62 19.03 -1.65
C GLU A 116 -13.81 20.22 -2.18
N PHE A 117 -12.79 20.66 -1.44
CA PHE A 117 -11.92 21.77 -1.87
C PHE A 117 -10.92 21.37 -2.98
N HIS A 118 -10.89 20.10 -3.37
CA HIS A 118 -10.15 19.59 -4.54
C HIS A 118 -11.06 19.16 -5.69
N SER A 119 -12.37 19.54 -5.66
CA SER A 119 -13.34 19.14 -6.68
C SER A 119 -12.96 19.54 -8.11
N ASP A 120 -12.13 20.60 -8.28
CA ASP A 120 -11.60 21.03 -9.58
C ASP A 120 -10.30 20.28 -9.98
N SER A 121 -9.78 19.38 -9.13
CA SER A 121 -8.55 18.63 -9.40
C SER A 121 -8.81 17.50 -10.39
N SER A 122 -8.05 17.49 -11.48
CA SER A 122 -8.04 16.39 -12.46
C SER A 122 -6.89 15.40 -12.26
N VAL A 123 -6.20 15.47 -11.11
CA VAL A 123 -5.10 14.57 -10.78
C VAL A 123 -5.65 13.17 -10.53
N ASP A 124 -5.09 12.19 -11.25
CA ASP A 124 -5.43 10.78 -11.10
C ASP A 124 -4.32 10.05 -10.31
N ASP A 125 -4.45 10.08 -8.98
CA ASP A 125 -3.51 9.39 -8.11
C ASP A 125 -3.70 7.87 -8.12
N LEU A 126 -4.89 7.39 -8.47
CA LEU A 126 -5.13 5.95 -8.66
C LEU A 126 -4.29 5.41 -9.82
N GLN A 127 -4.30 6.11 -10.96
CA GLN A 127 -3.46 5.75 -12.11
C GLN A 127 -1.98 5.88 -11.77
N PHE A 128 -1.58 6.93 -11.03
CA PHE A 128 -0.19 7.07 -10.60
C PHE A 128 0.30 5.86 -9.77
N ILE A 129 -0.49 5.39 -8.82
CA ILE A 129 -0.10 4.22 -8.03
C ILE A 129 -0.04 2.95 -8.90
N ARG A 130 -0.95 2.77 -9.86
CA ARG A 130 -0.89 1.67 -10.82
C ARG A 130 0.39 1.71 -11.67
N ASP A 131 0.73 2.87 -12.21
CA ASP A 131 1.95 3.07 -13.00
C ASP A 131 3.21 2.83 -12.17
N LEU A 132 3.22 3.31 -10.92
CA LEU A 132 4.33 3.14 -9.98
C LEU A 132 4.58 1.66 -9.65
N VAL A 133 3.53 0.90 -9.33
CA VAL A 133 3.65 -0.53 -9.04
C VAL A 133 4.15 -1.29 -10.27
N ALA A 134 3.57 -1.04 -11.45
CA ALA A 134 4.00 -1.67 -12.69
C ALA A 134 5.47 -1.36 -13.04
N HIS A 135 5.88 -0.09 -12.84
CA HIS A 135 7.26 0.35 -13.02
C HIS A 135 8.24 -0.40 -12.09
N LEU A 136 7.90 -0.48 -10.80
CA LEU A 136 8.75 -1.16 -9.81
C LEU A 136 8.80 -2.68 -10.05
N GLN A 137 7.70 -3.32 -10.44
CA GLN A 137 7.67 -4.73 -10.83
C GLN A 137 8.52 -5.01 -12.08
N GLY A 138 8.65 -4.04 -12.97
CA GLY A 138 9.54 -4.13 -14.13
C GLY A 138 11.04 -3.98 -13.79
N GLN A 139 11.36 -3.41 -12.64
CA GLN A 139 12.75 -3.13 -12.22
C GLN A 139 13.24 -4.06 -11.10
N LEU A 140 12.35 -4.50 -10.24
CA LEU A 140 12.64 -5.33 -9.07
C LEU A 140 11.90 -6.66 -9.18
N ALA A 141 12.48 -7.73 -8.65
CA ALA A 141 11.79 -9.02 -8.54
C ALA A 141 10.76 -8.97 -7.39
N LEU A 142 9.64 -8.26 -7.62
CA LEU A 142 8.54 -8.14 -6.69
C LEU A 142 7.49 -9.22 -6.90
N ASN A 143 6.83 -9.64 -5.82
CA ASN A 143 5.70 -10.55 -5.89
C ASN A 143 4.44 -9.77 -6.27
N PRO A 144 3.83 -10.02 -7.45
CA PRO A 144 2.65 -9.30 -7.90
C PRO A 144 1.41 -9.53 -7.00
N ASP A 145 1.37 -10.65 -6.27
CA ASP A 145 0.27 -11.00 -5.38
C ASP A 145 0.48 -10.44 -3.94
N LYS A 146 1.64 -9.84 -3.66
CA LYS A 146 1.99 -9.28 -2.35
C LYS A 146 2.31 -7.79 -2.45
N VAL A 147 1.36 -7.02 -2.97
CA VAL A 147 1.37 -5.56 -3.01
C VAL A 147 0.37 -5.05 -1.97
N PHE A 148 0.81 -4.19 -1.08
CA PHE A 148 0.02 -3.69 0.05
C PHE A 148 0.03 -2.17 0.09
N ALA A 149 -1.05 -1.58 0.62
CA ALA A 149 -1.17 -0.13 0.74
C ALA A 149 -1.43 0.26 2.20
N THR A 150 -0.71 1.26 2.67
CA THR A 150 -0.94 1.91 3.96
C THR A 150 -0.66 3.40 3.84
N GLY A 151 -1.06 4.15 4.82
CA GLY A 151 -0.81 5.58 4.91
C GLY A 151 -1.53 6.19 6.09
N MET A 152 -1.29 7.48 6.31
CA MET A 152 -1.92 8.22 7.38
C MET A 152 -2.80 9.33 6.83
N SER A 153 -3.97 9.58 7.47
CA SER A 153 -4.83 10.70 7.11
C SER A 153 -5.21 10.64 5.62
N ASN A 154 -4.96 11.66 4.82
CA ASN A 154 -5.17 11.65 3.36
C ASN A 154 -4.53 10.41 2.66
N GLY A 155 -3.36 9.94 3.12
CA GLY A 155 -2.75 8.70 2.62
C GLY A 155 -3.52 7.44 3.04
N ALA A 156 -4.20 7.46 4.18
CA ALA A 156 -5.12 6.40 4.60
C ALA A 156 -6.40 6.42 3.77
N ASP A 157 -6.95 7.60 3.48
CA ASP A 157 -8.10 7.76 2.59
C ASP A 157 -7.78 7.24 1.18
N MET A 158 -6.54 7.48 0.70
CA MET A 158 -6.05 6.92 -0.56
C MET A 158 -5.91 5.39 -0.47
N SER A 159 -5.54 4.83 0.70
CA SER A 159 -5.51 3.38 0.91
C SER A 159 -6.90 2.76 0.81
N TYR A 160 -7.93 3.43 1.32
CA TYR A 160 -9.33 3.02 1.13
C TYR A 160 -9.77 3.12 -0.34
N MET A 161 -9.39 4.20 -1.04
CA MET A 161 -9.70 4.35 -2.46
C MET A 161 -9.05 3.24 -3.29
N LEU A 162 -7.79 2.90 -3.04
CA LEU A 162 -7.11 1.77 -3.67
C LEU A 162 -7.82 0.45 -3.36
N ALA A 163 -8.25 0.23 -2.12
CA ALA A 163 -8.99 -0.96 -1.74
C ALA A 163 -10.31 -1.10 -2.51
N CYS A 164 -11.03 0.00 -2.75
CA CYS A 164 -12.28 0.00 -3.50
C CYS A 164 -12.09 -0.13 -5.02
N GLN A 165 -11.09 0.58 -5.59
CA GLN A 165 -10.99 0.82 -7.03
C GLN A 165 -9.78 0.13 -7.70
N ALA A 166 -8.86 -0.42 -6.89
CA ALA A 166 -7.66 -1.11 -7.33
C ALA A 166 -7.42 -2.41 -6.55
N SER A 167 -8.50 -3.10 -6.15
CA SER A 167 -8.42 -4.39 -5.45
C SER A 167 -7.78 -5.50 -6.30
N ASP A 168 -7.68 -5.31 -7.62
CA ASP A 168 -6.90 -6.14 -8.53
C ASP A 168 -5.38 -5.93 -8.35
N LEU A 169 -4.96 -4.74 -7.90
CA LEU A 169 -3.56 -4.36 -7.74
C LEU A 169 -3.02 -4.69 -6.34
N ILE A 170 -3.81 -4.41 -5.28
CA ILE A 170 -3.33 -4.58 -3.90
C ILE A 170 -4.00 -5.79 -3.22
N ARG A 171 -3.25 -6.49 -2.36
CA ARG A 171 -3.73 -7.67 -1.63
C ARG A 171 -4.47 -7.32 -0.33
N ALA A 172 -4.03 -6.27 0.34
CA ALA A 172 -4.66 -5.74 1.56
C ALA A 172 -4.34 -4.26 1.74
N ALA A 173 -5.15 -3.55 2.55
CA ALA A 173 -4.92 -2.16 2.91
C ALA A 173 -4.92 -1.97 4.42
N ALA A 174 -4.07 -1.03 4.88
CA ALA A 174 -3.95 -0.67 6.29
C ALA A 174 -4.04 0.86 6.47
N PRO A 175 -5.22 1.46 6.35
CA PRO A 175 -5.42 2.88 6.64
C PRO A 175 -5.18 3.20 8.12
N ILE A 176 -4.50 4.32 8.41
CA ILE A 176 -4.22 4.81 9.76
C ILE A 176 -4.77 6.23 9.92
N ALA A 177 -5.71 6.43 10.84
CA ALA A 177 -6.39 7.69 11.07
C ALA A 177 -7.05 8.26 9.79
N GLY A 178 -7.61 7.37 8.96
CA GLY A 178 -8.26 7.70 7.69
C GLY A 178 -9.77 7.67 7.75
N ILE A 179 -10.38 8.17 6.68
CA ILE A 179 -11.82 8.19 6.46
C ILE A 179 -12.15 7.69 5.05
N MET A 180 -13.36 7.21 4.85
CA MET A 180 -13.90 6.99 3.50
C MET A 180 -14.85 8.13 3.14
N MET A 181 -14.48 8.91 2.12
CA MET A 181 -15.37 9.92 1.56
C MET A 181 -16.68 9.26 1.13
N LYS A 182 -17.80 9.97 1.28
CA LYS A 182 -19.15 9.45 0.98
C LYS A 182 -19.24 8.83 -0.40
N GLU A 183 -18.70 9.49 -1.43
CA GLU A 183 -18.70 8.97 -2.80
C GLU A 183 -17.94 7.65 -2.91
N THR A 184 -16.73 7.57 -2.33
CA THR A 184 -15.94 6.33 -2.29
C THR A 184 -16.68 5.22 -1.55
N PHE A 185 -17.34 5.53 -0.43
CA PHE A 185 -18.13 4.57 0.34
C PHE A 185 -19.31 4.02 -0.47
N GLU A 186 -20.11 4.91 -1.11
CA GLU A 186 -21.32 4.54 -1.85
C GLU A 186 -21.03 3.77 -3.15
N THR A 187 -19.86 4.02 -3.76
CA THR A 187 -19.46 3.40 -5.03
C THR A 187 -18.46 2.25 -4.85
N CYS A 188 -18.07 1.94 -3.61
CA CYS A 188 -17.07 0.91 -3.32
C CYS A 188 -17.50 -0.47 -3.79
N SER A 189 -16.81 -1.00 -4.79
CA SER A 189 -17.11 -2.30 -5.37
C SER A 189 -15.80 -3.01 -5.75
N PRO A 190 -15.06 -3.53 -4.78
CA PRO A 190 -13.81 -4.22 -5.05
C PRO A 190 -14.05 -5.47 -5.91
N SER A 191 -13.15 -5.75 -6.84
CA SER A 191 -13.23 -6.90 -7.75
C SER A 191 -13.04 -8.25 -7.03
N ARG A 192 -12.51 -8.21 -5.82
CA ARG A 192 -12.35 -9.36 -4.90
C ARG A 192 -12.45 -8.89 -3.46
N PRO A 193 -12.81 -9.75 -2.51
CA PRO A 193 -12.70 -9.46 -1.08
C PRO A 193 -11.29 -8.96 -0.74
N LEU A 194 -11.20 -7.87 0.06
CA LEU A 194 -9.93 -7.23 0.38
C LEU A 194 -9.82 -6.98 1.89
N PRO A 195 -8.83 -7.62 2.55
CA PRO A 195 -8.58 -7.43 3.97
C PRO A 195 -8.26 -5.97 4.33
N ILE A 196 -8.80 -5.51 5.46
CA ILE A 196 -8.60 -4.15 5.97
C ILE A 196 -8.09 -4.19 7.41
N PHE A 197 -7.06 -3.39 7.67
CA PHE A 197 -6.57 -3.06 9.00
C PHE A 197 -6.79 -1.56 9.22
N GLU A 198 -7.59 -1.18 10.20
CA GLU A 198 -7.82 0.23 10.53
C GLU A 198 -7.37 0.52 11.97
N VAL A 199 -6.66 1.63 12.15
CA VAL A 199 -6.34 2.20 13.46
C VAL A 199 -6.83 3.63 13.53
N HIS A 200 -7.70 3.94 14.50
CA HIS A 200 -8.29 5.26 14.60
C HIS A 200 -8.51 5.72 16.04
N GLY A 201 -8.20 7.00 16.30
CA GLY A 201 -8.46 7.65 17.58
C GLY A 201 -9.93 8.06 17.76
N THR A 202 -10.54 7.70 18.88
CA THR A 202 -11.95 8.07 19.12
C THR A 202 -12.14 9.56 19.43
N LYS A 203 -11.05 10.29 19.65
CA LYS A 203 -10.99 11.76 19.85
C LYS A 203 -10.17 12.43 18.75
N ASP A 204 -10.10 11.82 17.59
CA ASP A 204 -9.54 12.45 16.40
C ASP A 204 -10.38 13.68 16.03
N GLU A 205 -9.75 14.86 16.03
CA GLU A 205 -10.37 16.15 15.71
C GLU A 205 -10.12 16.57 14.25
N VAL A 206 -9.35 15.78 13.48
CA VAL A 206 -9.06 16.00 12.07
C VAL A 206 -9.95 15.11 11.20
N SER A 207 -9.82 13.80 11.38
CA SER A 207 -10.63 12.77 10.74
C SER A 207 -11.59 12.22 11.79
N LEU A 208 -12.79 12.80 11.89
CA LEU A 208 -13.69 12.50 13.00
C LEU A 208 -14.12 11.04 13.01
N PHE A 209 -13.88 10.35 14.12
CA PHE A 209 -14.35 8.97 14.33
C PHE A 209 -15.86 8.81 14.09
N THR A 210 -16.64 9.85 14.41
CA THR A 210 -18.11 9.90 14.26
C THR A 210 -18.57 10.28 12.86
N GLY A 211 -17.66 10.49 11.92
CA GLY A 211 -17.98 11.00 10.60
C GLY A 211 -18.34 12.48 10.59
N ASP A 212 -18.50 13.03 9.39
CA ASP A 212 -18.94 14.42 9.17
C ASP A 212 -19.80 14.52 7.90
N MET A 213 -21.05 14.03 8.01
CA MET A 213 -22.00 14.06 6.89
C MET A 213 -22.50 15.47 6.57
N GLU A 214 -22.39 16.40 7.51
CA GLU A 214 -22.75 17.82 7.37
C GLU A 214 -21.60 18.66 6.77
N ASN A 215 -20.43 18.04 6.56
CA ASN A 215 -19.23 18.72 6.05
C ASN A 215 -18.80 19.92 6.89
N SER A 216 -18.89 19.80 8.20
CA SER A 216 -18.52 20.88 9.14
C SER A 216 -17.03 21.18 9.13
N GLY A 217 -16.18 20.16 8.84
CA GLY A 217 -14.74 20.26 8.71
C GLY A 217 -14.26 20.75 7.35
N GLY A 218 -15.13 20.78 6.34
CA GLY A 218 -14.79 21.25 4.98
C GLY A 218 -14.05 20.25 4.10
N TRP A 219 -13.83 19.00 4.56
CA TRP A 219 -13.21 17.94 3.76
C TRP A 219 -14.15 17.39 2.66
N GLY A 220 -15.45 17.56 2.83
CA GLY A 220 -16.53 16.88 2.15
C GLY A 220 -17.21 15.87 3.08
N PRO A 221 -18.43 15.40 2.76
CA PRO A 221 -19.14 14.46 3.60
C PRO A 221 -18.45 13.07 3.64
N TYR A 222 -18.36 12.46 4.84
CA TYR A 222 -17.85 11.11 5.05
C TYR A 222 -18.55 10.42 6.22
N LEU A 223 -18.58 9.08 6.15
CA LEU A 223 -19.26 8.23 7.13
C LEU A 223 -18.43 8.09 8.41
N ASP A 224 -19.07 7.64 9.49
CA ASP A 224 -18.38 7.24 10.70
C ASP A 224 -17.54 5.95 10.50
N LEU A 225 -16.55 5.74 11.37
CA LEU A 225 -15.68 4.56 11.27
C LEU A 225 -16.45 3.25 11.50
N PRO A 226 -17.40 3.13 12.44
CA PRO A 226 -18.21 1.93 12.56
C PRO A 226 -18.96 1.57 11.28
N ALA A 227 -19.53 2.52 10.56
CA ALA A 227 -20.18 2.29 9.27
C ALA A 227 -19.16 1.86 8.18
N THR A 228 -18.00 2.51 8.13
CA THR A 228 -16.91 2.15 7.24
C THR A 228 -16.44 0.70 7.48
N ILE A 229 -16.23 0.32 8.71
CA ILE A 229 -15.86 -1.06 9.07
C ILE A 229 -16.97 -2.05 8.73
N ALA A 230 -18.24 -1.70 8.99
CA ALA A 230 -19.36 -2.56 8.64
C ALA A 230 -19.46 -2.81 7.13
N LEU A 231 -19.16 -1.81 6.29
CA LEU A 231 -19.06 -1.99 4.85
C LEU A 231 -17.99 -3.06 4.49
N TRP A 232 -16.78 -2.94 5.04
CA TRP A 232 -15.71 -3.89 4.75
C TRP A 232 -15.98 -5.29 5.29
N VAL A 233 -16.64 -5.41 6.45
CA VAL A 233 -17.12 -6.69 6.99
C VAL A 233 -18.12 -7.34 6.02
N ALA A 234 -19.04 -6.56 5.45
CA ALA A 234 -20.01 -7.03 4.47
C ALA A 234 -19.37 -7.41 3.13
N LEU A 235 -18.49 -6.56 2.57
CA LEU A 235 -17.79 -6.81 1.31
C LEU A 235 -16.87 -8.04 1.37
N ASN A 236 -16.34 -8.37 2.55
CA ASN A 236 -15.53 -9.56 2.79
C ASN A 236 -16.36 -10.76 3.30
N GLU A 237 -17.69 -10.66 3.40
CA GLU A 237 -18.59 -11.74 3.86
C GLU A 237 -18.18 -12.34 5.23
N LEU A 238 -17.75 -11.47 6.16
CA LEU A 238 -17.25 -11.90 7.48
C LEU A 238 -18.42 -12.10 8.44
N THR A 239 -18.44 -13.23 9.14
CA THR A 239 -19.56 -13.64 9.99
C THR A 239 -19.20 -13.83 11.45
N LEU A 240 -17.92 -13.83 11.77
CA LEU A 240 -17.40 -14.00 13.12
C LEU A 240 -16.77 -12.70 13.61
N THR A 241 -16.89 -12.43 14.89
CA THR A 241 -16.30 -11.23 15.51
C THR A 241 -15.80 -11.52 16.91
N GLN A 242 -14.72 -10.85 17.28
CA GLN A 242 -14.18 -10.85 18.63
C GLN A 242 -13.73 -9.44 18.98
N SER A 243 -14.03 -9.01 20.20
CA SER A 243 -13.53 -7.74 20.75
C SER A 243 -12.66 -8.01 21.97
N SER A 244 -11.51 -7.34 22.07
CA SER A 244 -10.60 -7.45 23.21
C SER A 244 -9.95 -6.11 23.51
N LYS A 245 -9.69 -5.88 24.81
CA LYS A 245 -8.84 -4.75 25.22
C LYS A 245 -7.39 -5.19 25.19
N LEU A 246 -6.54 -4.44 24.50
CA LEU A 246 -5.10 -4.69 24.51
C LEU A 246 -4.47 -4.27 25.85
N PRO A 247 -3.29 -4.81 26.20
CA PRO A 247 -2.53 -4.35 27.35
C PRO A 247 -2.24 -2.84 27.22
N ASN A 248 -2.51 -2.09 28.28
CA ASN A 248 -2.18 -0.67 28.36
C ASN A 248 -0.78 -0.54 29.02
N ASN A 249 0.26 -0.65 28.19
CA ASN A 249 1.65 -0.66 28.64
C ASN A 249 2.18 0.75 28.92
N ALA A 250 1.61 1.74 28.23
CA ALA A 250 1.94 3.16 28.37
C ALA A 250 0.81 3.92 29.09
N ALA A 251 0.38 3.45 30.26
CA ALA A 251 -0.81 3.91 30.99
C ALA A 251 -0.88 5.43 31.26
N ASN A 252 0.21 6.17 31.05
CA ASN A 252 0.28 7.62 31.26
C ASN A 252 0.07 8.44 29.97
N ASP A 253 -0.15 7.79 28.82
CA ASP A 253 -0.40 8.49 27.55
C ASP A 253 -1.86 8.97 27.39
N GLY A 254 -2.75 8.57 28.33
CA GLY A 254 -4.14 9.00 28.39
C GLY A 254 -5.07 8.22 27.45
N SER A 255 -4.58 7.16 26.80
CA SER A 255 -5.34 6.35 25.85
C SER A 255 -5.25 4.86 26.15
N HIS A 256 -6.03 4.06 25.45
CA HIS A 256 -5.89 2.59 25.42
C HIS A 256 -6.58 2.05 24.16
N ILE A 257 -6.27 0.80 23.79
CA ILE A 257 -6.75 0.21 22.55
C ILE A 257 -7.81 -0.87 22.80
N ILE A 258 -8.92 -0.79 22.08
CA ILE A 258 -9.88 -1.86 21.89
C ILE A 258 -9.68 -2.41 20.47
N PHE A 259 -9.40 -3.69 20.36
CA PHE A 259 -9.23 -4.41 19.11
C PHE A 259 -10.46 -5.25 18.78
N ASP A 260 -11.10 -4.94 17.66
CA ASP A 260 -12.18 -5.72 17.08
C ASP A 260 -11.65 -6.47 15.85
N ARG A 261 -11.74 -7.79 15.87
CA ARG A 261 -11.40 -8.67 14.77
C ARG A 261 -12.65 -9.25 14.16
N TYR A 262 -12.74 -9.20 12.84
CA TYR A 262 -13.81 -9.81 12.06
C TYR A 262 -13.21 -10.80 11.08
N TRP A 263 -13.77 -12.03 11.00
CA TRP A 263 -13.25 -13.07 10.13
C TRP A 263 -14.35 -14.03 9.67
N SER A 264 -14.00 -14.95 8.79
CA SER A 264 -14.86 -16.05 8.34
C SER A 264 -14.12 -17.38 8.53
N ALA A 265 -14.86 -18.46 8.73
CA ALA A 265 -14.29 -19.80 8.74
C ALA A 265 -14.00 -20.36 7.33
N SER A 266 -14.48 -19.69 6.28
CA SER A 266 -14.41 -20.16 4.89
C SER A 266 -13.24 -19.60 4.08
N HIS A 267 -12.58 -18.55 4.56
CA HIS A 267 -11.47 -17.88 3.85
C HIS A 267 -10.60 -17.07 4.82
N ASN A 268 -9.43 -16.65 4.37
CA ASN A 268 -8.43 -15.95 5.20
C ASN A 268 -8.55 -14.42 5.16
N ASN A 269 -9.55 -13.83 4.50
CA ASN A 269 -9.74 -12.38 4.54
C ASN A 269 -10.31 -11.96 5.88
N GLU A 270 -9.76 -10.92 6.46
CA GLU A 270 -10.16 -10.40 7.76
C GLU A 270 -10.28 -8.86 7.73
N VAL A 271 -11.02 -8.33 8.69
CA VAL A 271 -11.02 -6.91 9.04
C VAL A 271 -10.56 -6.77 10.50
N TRP A 272 -9.51 -6.00 10.69
CA TRP A 272 -8.93 -5.69 12.00
C TRP A 272 -9.15 -4.21 12.29
N PHE A 273 -9.84 -3.91 13.38
CA PHE A 273 -10.16 -2.54 13.77
C PHE A 273 -9.63 -2.22 15.16
N TYR A 274 -8.66 -1.32 15.23
CA TYR A 274 -8.04 -0.86 16.47
C TYR A 274 -8.55 0.52 16.82
N LYS A 275 -9.47 0.59 17.80
CA LYS A 275 -10.01 1.84 18.34
C LYS A 275 -9.09 2.34 19.44
N VAL A 276 -8.41 3.44 19.21
CA VAL A 276 -7.60 4.11 20.22
C VAL A 276 -8.52 5.01 21.04
N ILE A 277 -9.01 4.49 22.16
CA ILE A 277 -9.93 5.19 23.05
C ILE A 277 -9.24 6.42 23.66
N GLU A 278 -9.87 7.59 23.58
CA GLU A 278 -9.33 8.91 23.91
C GLU A 278 -8.11 9.34 23.07
N GLY A 279 -7.68 8.55 22.07
CA GLY A 279 -6.60 8.89 21.14
C GLY A 279 -7.03 9.93 20.11
N GLY A 280 -6.08 10.76 19.67
CA GLY A 280 -6.26 11.76 18.62
C GLY A 280 -5.79 11.28 17.24
N HIS A 281 -5.42 12.25 16.36
CA HIS A 281 -4.98 12.01 14.99
C HIS A 281 -3.50 11.64 14.94
N HIS A 282 -3.16 10.35 15.02
CA HIS A 282 -1.76 9.93 15.06
C HIS A 282 -1.57 8.47 14.59
N TRP A 283 -0.31 8.10 14.35
CA TRP A 283 0.16 6.74 14.11
C TRP A 283 0.64 6.17 15.45
N PRO A 284 -0.09 5.25 16.11
CA PRO A 284 0.28 4.76 17.44
C PRO A 284 1.66 4.10 17.45
N GLY A 285 2.38 4.30 18.56
CA GLY A 285 3.75 3.81 18.75
C GLY A 285 4.83 4.77 18.25
N VAL A 286 4.48 5.76 17.43
CA VAL A 286 5.44 6.78 17.01
C VAL A 286 5.66 7.80 18.12
N ARG A 287 6.93 7.98 18.48
CA ARG A 287 7.33 9.04 19.44
C ARG A 287 7.49 10.34 18.71
N LEU A 288 6.70 11.32 19.11
CA LEU A 288 6.80 12.67 18.57
C LEU A 288 7.83 13.48 19.34
N ASP A 289 8.75 14.07 18.61
CA ASP A 289 9.66 15.08 19.12
C ASP A 289 8.91 16.40 19.29
N TRP A 290 8.00 16.48 20.29
CA TRP A 290 7.12 17.62 20.55
C TRP A 290 7.88 18.95 20.74
N TRP A 291 9.16 18.92 21.14
CA TRP A 291 10.01 20.13 21.26
C TRP A 291 10.40 20.72 19.89
N ARG A 292 10.30 19.94 18.79
CA ARG A 292 10.57 20.43 17.43
C ARG A 292 9.35 21.11 16.81
N ASN A 293 8.14 20.76 17.26
CA ASN A 293 6.92 21.38 16.80
C ASN A 293 5.87 21.49 17.93
N PRO A 294 5.95 22.55 18.77
CA PRO A 294 5.04 22.72 19.91
C PRO A 294 3.56 22.87 19.52
N LEU A 295 3.25 23.30 18.27
CA LEU A 295 1.88 23.39 17.76
C LEU A 295 1.31 22.02 17.38
N ALA A 296 2.15 21.06 17.09
CA ALA A 296 1.74 19.68 16.80
C ALA A 296 1.10 18.99 18.01
N TRP A 297 1.33 19.48 19.23
CA TRP A 297 0.76 18.92 20.46
C TRP A 297 -0.78 18.85 20.42
N TRP A 298 -1.46 19.79 19.79
CA TRP A 298 -2.92 19.78 19.66
C TRP A 298 -3.42 18.63 18.78
N TYR A 299 -2.73 18.34 17.67
CA TYR A 299 -3.09 17.28 16.73
C TYR A 299 -2.77 15.88 17.26
N PHE A 300 -1.73 15.77 18.10
CA PHE A 300 -1.21 14.50 18.60
C PHE A 300 -1.54 14.24 20.07
N ARG A 301 -2.62 14.86 20.54
CA ARG A 301 -3.09 14.68 21.91
C ARG A 301 -3.38 13.19 22.18
N ASN A 302 -2.88 12.67 23.33
CA ASN A 302 -3.02 11.29 23.73
C ASN A 302 -2.49 10.30 22.67
N ALA A 303 -1.28 10.56 22.16
CA ALA A 303 -0.61 9.68 21.21
C ALA A 303 -0.31 8.34 21.88
N ASN A 304 -1.05 7.32 21.51
CA ASN A 304 -0.93 5.97 22.08
C ASN A 304 0.46 5.39 21.85
N GLN A 305 1.04 4.82 22.90
CA GLN A 305 2.35 4.20 22.91
C GLN A 305 2.32 2.72 23.33
N ASP A 306 1.14 2.11 23.36
CA ASP A 306 0.97 0.70 23.77
C ASP A 306 1.46 -0.29 22.72
N VAL A 307 1.49 0.13 21.46
CA VAL A 307 1.74 -0.73 20.29
C VAL A 307 2.77 -0.10 19.34
N ASP A 308 3.33 -0.93 18.48
CA ASP A 308 4.09 -0.52 17.30
C ASP A 308 3.22 -0.79 16.06
N THR A 309 2.54 0.23 15.58
CA THR A 309 1.58 0.10 14.47
C THR A 309 2.25 -0.38 13.19
N SER A 310 3.49 0.02 12.91
CA SER A 310 4.17 -0.39 11.68
C SER A 310 4.45 -1.89 11.66
N ARG A 311 4.86 -2.47 12.79
CA ARG A 311 5.00 -3.92 12.94
C ARG A 311 3.66 -4.64 12.88
N MET A 312 2.61 -4.05 13.46
CA MET A 312 1.26 -4.62 13.39
C MET A 312 0.71 -4.62 11.97
N VAL A 313 0.93 -3.54 11.20
CA VAL A 313 0.57 -3.43 9.78
C VAL A 313 1.27 -4.53 8.98
N TRP A 314 2.58 -4.72 9.18
CA TRP A 314 3.30 -5.79 8.50
C TRP A 314 2.79 -7.19 8.89
N SER A 315 2.61 -7.45 10.17
CA SER A 315 2.06 -8.73 10.66
C SER A 315 0.67 -9.04 10.07
N PHE A 316 -0.17 -8.01 9.91
CA PHE A 316 -1.44 -8.15 9.21
C PHE A 316 -1.25 -8.50 7.73
N PHE A 317 -0.40 -7.78 7.01
CA PHE A 317 -0.12 -8.04 5.60
C PHE A 317 0.45 -9.44 5.37
N GLU A 318 1.36 -9.89 6.23
CA GLU A 318 1.92 -11.23 6.18
C GLU A 318 0.82 -12.30 6.39
N THR A 319 -0.04 -12.12 7.41
CA THR A 319 -1.17 -13.02 7.69
C THR A 319 -2.15 -13.09 6.50
N MET A 320 -2.37 -11.99 5.77
CA MET A 320 -3.29 -11.92 4.63
C MET A 320 -2.63 -12.34 3.29
N SER A 321 -1.37 -12.72 3.31
CA SER A 321 -0.59 -13.08 2.11
C SER A 321 -0.81 -14.50 1.61
N ASP A 322 -1.36 -15.37 2.44
CA ASP A 322 -1.52 -16.82 2.18
C ASP A 322 -2.84 -17.19 1.50
#